data_ffecea49482472726a8bf7a3eb37a759
#
_entry.id   ffecea49482472726a8bf7a3eb37a759
#
_cell.length_a   1.000
_cell.length_b   1.000
_cell.length_c   1.000
_cell.angle_alpha   90.00
_cell.angle_beta   90.00
_cell.angle_gamma   90.00
#
_symmetry.space_group_name_H-M   'P 1'
#
loop_
_entity.id
_entity.type
_entity.pdbx_description
1 polymer ?
#
loop_
_entity_poly.entity_id
_entity_poly.type
_entity_poly.pdbx_seq_one_letter_code
_entity_poly.pdbx_strand_id
1 'polypeptide(L)'
;MAKTTAEYGNDSIKKLEGPDRVRKRPGVIFGSDGLDGCEHSVFEIISNSIDEAREGYGQKIVVTKYADGSIDVQDFGRGAPVDFNNKEQCFNWELLYCELYAGGKYNTNDGANYEYSVGLNGLGLCSTQ
;
A
#
# COMPACT_ATOMS: atom_id res chain seq x y z
N MET A 1 -10.53 -12.69 40.64
CA MET A 1 -10.88 -11.45 39.89
C MET A 1 -11.85 -11.81 38.78
N ALA A 2 -13.08 -11.39 38.87
CA ALA A 2 -14.10 -11.63 37.86
C ALA A 2 -13.71 -10.85 36.60
N LYS A 3 -13.53 -11.55 35.46
CA LYS A 3 -13.49 -10.91 34.16
C LYS A 3 -14.86 -10.25 33.93
N THR A 4 -14.91 -8.92 33.98
CA THR A 4 -16.05 -8.17 33.47
C THR A 4 -16.11 -8.50 31.96
N THR A 5 -17.06 -9.33 31.59
CA THR A 5 -17.46 -9.52 30.20
C THR A 5 -18.00 -8.17 29.74
N ALA A 6 -17.24 -7.48 28.91
CA ALA A 6 -17.73 -6.28 28.22
C ALA A 6 -19.04 -6.65 27.53
N GLU A 7 -20.11 -5.98 27.86
CA GLU A 7 -21.42 -6.23 27.30
C GLU A 7 -21.35 -5.96 25.79
N TYR A 8 -21.67 -6.96 24.98
CA TYR A 8 -21.68 -6.84 23.53
C TYR A 8 -22.95 -6.10 23.10
N GLY A 9 -22.86 -4.79 23.05
CA GLY A 9 -23.94 -3.89 22.67
C GLY A 9 -23.62 -3.03 21.45
N ASN A 10 -24.52 -2.16 21.06
CA ASN A 10 -24.38 -1.28 19.90
C ASN A 10 -23.07 -0.47 19.93
N ASP A 11 -22.66 -0.02 21.10
CA ASP A 11 -21.44 0.79 21.29
C ASP A 11 -20.15 -0.02 21.19
N SER A 12 -20.24 -1.36 21.15
CA SER A 12 -19.09 -2.23 20.97
C SER A 12 -18.63 -2.33 19.51
N ILE A 13 -19.47 -1.94 18.55
CA ILE A 13 -19.17 -1.96 17.12
C ILE A 13 -18.46 -0.66 16.75
N LYS A 14 -17.19 -0.80 16.37
CA LYS A 14 -16.33 0.34 15.97
C LYS A 14 -15.80 0.14 14.56
N LYS A 15 -15.85 1.21 13.78
CA LYS A 15 -15.16 1.26 12.48
C LYS A 15 -13.67 1.52 12.70
N LEU A 16 -12.83 0.78 12.03
CA LEU A 16 -11.40 1.08 11.97
C LEU A 16 -11.14 2.18 10.93
N GLU A 17 -10.38 3.19 11.31
CA GLU A 17 -10.04 4.32 10.45
C GLU A 17 -8.53 4.55 10.40
N GLY A 18 -8.08 5.15 9.31
CA GLY A 18 -6.67 5.46 9.11
C GLY A 18 -5.74 4.25 9.28
N PRO A 19 -4.58 4.42 9.91
CA PRO A 19 -3.59 3.36 10.11
C PRO A 19 -4.08 2.15 10.91
N ASP A 20 -5.11 2.32 11.73
CA ASP A 20 -5.68 1.22 12.52
C ASP A 20 -6.29 0.11 11.67
N ARG A 21 -6.71 0.43 10.44
CA ARG A 21 -7.19 -0.56 9.45
C ARG A 21 -6.13 -1.61 9.15
N VAL A 22 -4.87 -1.21 9.14
CA VAL A 22 -3.73 -2.08 8.87
C VAL A 22 -3.12 -2.65 10.15
N ARG A 23 -2.80 -1.77 11.10
CA ARG A 23 -2.04 -2.12 12.32
C ARG A 23 -2.74 -3.15 13.20
N LYS A 24 -4.08 -3.11 13.26
CA LYS A 24 -4.87 -4.07 14.05
C LYS A 24 -5.12 -5.39 13.35
N ARG A 25 -4.96 -5.45 12.04
CA ARG A 25 -5.21 -6.64 11.22
C ARG A 25 -4.20 -6.76 10.08
N PRO A 26 -2.88 -6.77 10.33
CA PRO A 26 -1.87 -6.81 9.27
C PRO A 26 -1.99 -8.08 8.41
N GLY A 27 -2.35 -9.21 9.01
CA GLY A 27 -2.53 -10.47 8.30
C GLY A 27 -3.60 -10.45 7.21
N VAL A 28 -4.59 -9.56 7.31
CA VAL A 28 -5.63 -9.41 6.27
C VAL A 28 -5.05 -8.81 4.99
N ILE A 29 -4.09 -7.90 5.10
CA ILE A 29 -3.49 -7.21 3.97
C ILE A 29 -2.24 -7.95 3.47
N PHE A 30 -1.37 -8.38 4.39
CA PHE A 30 -0.08 -8.98 4.07
C PHE A 30 -0.06 -10.52 4.17
N GLY A 31 -1.22 -11.13 4.45
CA GLY A 31 -1.35 -12.59 4.56
C GLY A 31 -0.76 -13.20 5.84
N SER A 32 0.01 -12.44 6.61
CA SER A 32 0.63 -12.84 7.86
C SER A 32 0.88 -11.63 8.75
N ASP A 33 0.88 -11.81 10.06
CA ASP A 33 1.31 -10.83 11.07
C ASP A 33 2.76 -11.06 11.53
N GLY A 34 3.45 -12.03 10.94
CA GLY A 34 4.83 -12.38 11.20
C GLY A 34 5.80 -11.94 10.10
N LEU A 35 6.93 -12.65 10.02
CA LEU A 35 8.02 -12.32 9.09
C LEU A 35 7.58 -12.37 7.62
N ASP A 36 6.74 -13.34 7.25
CA ASP A 36 6.20 -13.46 5.88
C ASP A 36 5.40 -12.23 5.48
N GLY A 37 4.64 -11.62 6.42
CA GLY A 37 3.93 -10.37 6.20
C GLY A 37 4.88 -9.19 5.98
N CYS A 38 6.01 -9.15 6.71
CA CYS A 38 7.05 -8.14 6.52
C CYS A 38 7.71 -8.28 5.14
N GLU A 39 8.02 -9.49 4.70
CA GLU A 39 8.55 -9.75 3.35
C GLU A 39 7.55 -9.32 2.28
N HIS A 40 6.27 -9.62 2.48
CA HIS A 40 5.21 -9.20 1.57
C HIS A 40 5.12 -7.68 1.46
N SER A 41 5.23 -6.95 2.55
CA SER A 41 5.20 -5.49 2.54
C SER A 41 6.35 -4.88 1.71
N VAL A 42 7.56 -5.42 1.84
CA VAL A 42 8.72 -5.02 1.02
C VAL A 42 8.48 -5.35 -0.45
N PHE A 43 7.92 -6.53 -0.73
CA PHE A 43 7.58 -6.95 -2.08
C PHE A 43 6.56 -6.02 -2.75
N GLU A 44 5.57 -5.52 -2.02
CA GLU A 44 4.60 -4.55 -2.53
C GLU A 44 5.29 -3.25 -3.01
N ILE A 45 6.28 -2.77 -2.28
CA ILE A 45 7.04 -1.58 -2.69
C ILE A 45 7.90 -1.86 -3.92
N ILE A 46 8.60 -2.98 -3.95
CA ILE A 46 9.42 -3.38 -5.12
C ILE A 46 8.54 -3.58 -6.35
N SER A 47 7.35 -4.14 -6.18
CA SER A 47 6.39 -4.37 -7.27
C SER A 47 5.99 -3.09 -7.99
N ASN A 48 5.83 -1.97 -7.27
CA ASN A 48 5.54 -0.67 -7.87
C ASN A 48 6.66 -0.22 -8.81
N SER A 49 7.92 -0.40 -8.40
CA SER A 49 9.09 -0.08 -9.21
C SER A 49 9.24 -1.03 -10.42
N ILE A 50 8.90 -2.30 -10.27
CA ILE A 50 8.87 -3.27 -11.37
C ILE A 50 7.81 -2.90 -12.40
N ASP A 51 6.62 -2.54 -11.96
CA ASP A 51 5.54 -2.13 -12.86
C ASP A 51 5.93 -0.91 -13.69
N GLU A 52 6.59 0.07 -13.08
CA GLU A 52 7.09 1.25 -13.77
C GLU A 52 8.15 0.89 -14.84
N ALA A 53 9.07 -0.01 -14.51
CA ALA A 53 10.09 -0.51 -15.44
C ALA A 53 9.46 -1.33 -16.59
N ARG A 54 8.41 -2.10 -16.33
CA ARG A 54 7.69 -2.88 -17.36
C ARG A 54 6.93 -1.99 -18.35
N GLU A 55 6.48 -0.82 -17.91
CA GLU A 55 5.91 0.21 -18.79
C GLU A 55 6.98 0.94 -19.62
N GLY A 56 8.25 0.62 -19.45
CA GLY A 56 9.38 1.19 -20.18
C GLY A 56 10.02 2.40 -19.51
N TYR A 57 9.65 2.69 -18.26
CA TYR A 57 10.18 3.82 -17.51
C TYR A 57 11.17 3.35 -16.44
N GLY A 58 12.45 3.65 -16.67
CA GLY A 58 13.53 3.18 -15.81
C GLY A 58 13.92 1.72 -16.09
N GLN A 59 15.20 1.43 -15.96
CA GLN A 59 15.77 0.10 -16.22
C GLN A 59 16.57 -0.44 -15.04
N LYS A 60 16.56 0.31 -13.93
CA LYS A 60 17.35 -0.03 -12.75
C LYS A 60 16.50 0.15 -11.51
N ILE A 61 16.54 -0.83 -10.64
CA ILE A 61 15.94 -0.79 -9.30
C ILE A 61 17.06 -1.11 -8.32
N VAL A 62 17.24 -0.27 -7.31
CA VAL A 62 18.23 -0.48 -6.26
C VAL A 62 17.48 -0.74 -4.96
N VAL A 63 17.76 -1.87 -4.35
CA VAL A 63 17.23 -2.24 -3.03
C VAL A 63 18.38 -2.24 -2.04
N THR A 64 18.28 -1.43 -1.00
CA THR A 64 19.31 -1.30 0.03
C THR A 64 18.73 -1.70 1.37
N LYS A 65 19.36 -2.66 2.04
CA LYS A 65 19.07 -3.01 3.42
C LYS A 65 20.12 -2.42 4.33
N TYR A 66 19.71 -1.64 5.30
CA TYR A 66 20.58 -0.99 6.27
C TYR A 66 20.78 -1.84 7.54
N ALA A 67 21.82 -1.51 8.29
CA ALA A 67 22.15 -2.22 9.52
C ALA A 67 21.10 -2.07 10.63
N ASP A 68 20.31 -1.00 10.60
CA ASP A 68 19.18 -0.77 11.52
C ASP A 68 17.91 -1.56 11.16
N GLY A 69 17.97 -2.33 10.05
CA GLY A 69 16.85 -3.13 9.55
C GLY A 69 15.95 -2.42 8.57
N SER A 70 16.13 -1.13 8.32
CA SER A 70 15.38 -0.41 7.30
C SER A 70 15.76 -0.85 5.88
N ILE A 71 14.81 -0.68 4.96
CA ILE A 71 14.97 -1.04 3.56
C ILE A 71 14.60 0.14 2.69
N ASP A 72 15.46 0.48 1.77
CA ASP A 72 15.23 1.50 0.75
C ASP A 72 15.04 0.83 -0.61
N VAL A 73 14.06 1.30 -1.37
CA VAL A 73 13.81 0.88 -2.75
C VAL A 73 13.81 2.13 -3.63
N GLN A 74 14.76 2.21 -4.52
CA GLN A 74 14.91 3.31 -5.47
C GLN A 74 14.74 2.80 -6.90
N ASP A 75 13.84 3.41 -7.64
CA ASP A 75 13.75 3.29 -9.09
C ASP A 75 14.11 4.59 -9.79
N PHE A 76 14.14 4.55 -11.12
CA PHE A 76 14.44 5.68 -11.99
C PHE A 76 13.32 5.88 -13.01
N GLY A 77 12.09 5.62 -12.58
CA GLY A 77 10.87 5.81 -13.36
C GLY A 77 10.38 7.26 -13.39
N ARG A 78 9.12 7.44 -13.76
CA ARG A 78 8.48 8.77 -13.89
C ARG A 78 8.26 9.47 -12.55
N GLY A 79 8.25 8.71 -11.45
CA GLY A 79 7.79 9.18 -10.16
C GLY A 79 6.26 9.23 -10.06
N ALA A 80 5.76 9.55 -8.88
CA ALA A 80 4.34 9.71 -8.63
C ALA A 80 3.94 11.19 -8.68
N PRO A 81 2.79 11.57 -9.29
CA PRO A 81 2.28 12.92 -9.22
C PRO A 81 1.88 13.24 -7.77
N VAL A 82 2.31 14.38 -7.24
CA VAL A 82 2.03 14.78 -5.85
C VAL A 82 1.18 16.04 -5.74
N ASP A 83 0.85 16.67 -6.87
CA ASP A 83 0.08 17.91 -6.93
C ASP A 83 -1.36 17.74 -6.43
N PHE A 84 -2.05 18.86 -6.26
CA PHE A 84 -3.45 18.88 -5.86
C PHE A 84 -4.36 18.31 -6.96
N ASN A 85 -5.19 17.36 -6.58
CA ASN A 85 -6.16 16.71 -7.45
C ASN A 85 -7.53 17.42 -7.34
N ASN A 86 -7.88 18.19 -8.35
CA ASN A 86 -9.15 18.93 -8.34
C ASN A 86 -10.39 18.03 -8.38
N LYS A 87 -10.26 16.81 -8.89
CA LYS A 87 -11.37 15.85 -8.97
C LYS A 87 -11.65 15.25 -7.59
N GLU A 88 -10.59 14.87 -6.87
CA GLU A 88 -10.69 14.24 -5.55
C GLU A 88 -10.63 15.24 -4.39
N GLN A 89 -10.37 16.54 -4.67
CA GLN A 89 -10.30 17.62 -3.69
C GLN A 89 -9.26 17.41 -2.59
N CYS A 90 -8.15 16.74 -2.91
CA CYS A 90 -7.02 16.51 -2.01
C CYS A 90 -5.71 16.42 -2.81
N PHE A 91 -4.58 16.36 -2.13
CA PHE A 91 -3.32 16.13 -2.83
C PHE A 91 -3.17 14.67 -3.25
N ASN A 92 -2.53 14.41 -4.39
CA ASN A 92 -2.30 13.06 -4.87
C ASN A 92 -1.46 12.22 -3.90
N TRP A 93 -0.53 12.82 -3.15
CA TRP A 93 0.23 12.08 -2.15
C TRP A 93 -0.66 11.55 -1.01
N GLU A 94 -1.74 12.27 -0.64
CA GLU A 94 -2.70 11.78 0.36
C GLU A 94 -3.42 10.53 -0.15
N LEU A 95 -3.82 10.53 -1.42
CA LEU A 95 -4.43 9.35 -2.04
C LEU A 95 -3.46 8.16 -2.12
N LEU A 96 -2.22 8.40 -2.53
CA LEU A 96 -1.24 7.34 -2.74
C LEU A 96 -0.75 6.71 -1.43
N TYR A 97 -0.54 7.53 -0.39
CA TYR A 97 0.11 7.08 0.85
C TYR A 97 -0.82 6.95 2.04
N CYS A 98 -1.99 7.56 2.03
CA CYS A 98 -2.89 7.59 3.19
C CYS A 98 -4.24 6.92 2.95
N GLU A 99 -4.64 6.71 1.70
CA GLU A 99 -5.93 6.11 1.37
C GLU A 99 -5.77 4.71 0.79
N LEU A 100 -6.51 3.75 1.38
CA LEU A 100 -6.60 2.40 0.83
C LEU A 100 -7.44 2.40 -0.45
N TYR A 101 -7.09 1.54 -1.40
CA TYR A 101 -7.76 1.42 -2.70
C TYR A 101 -7.68 2.67 -3.59
N ALA A 102 -6.73 3.57 -3.33
CA ALA A 102 -6.43 4.68 -4.21
C ALA A 102 -5.21 4.37 -5.10
N GLY A 103 -5.20 4.85 -6.33
CA GLY A 103 -4.08 4.68 -7.24
C GLY A 103 -4.43 5.04 -8.68
N GLY A 104 -3.41 5.14 -9.52
CA GLY A 104 -3.55 5.50 -10.94
C GLY A 104 -3.80 4.32 -11.89
N LYS A 105 -3.80 3.08 -11.39
CA LYS A 105 -3.82 1.86 -12.21
C LYS A 105 -5.21 1.22 -12.37
N TYR A 106 -6.29 1.93 -11.99
CA TYR A 106 -7.67 1.40 -12.03
C TYR A 106 -8.44 1.70 -13.32
N ASN A 107 -7.84 2.33 -14.33
CA ASN A 107 -8.50 2.59 -15.60
C ASN A 107 -8.64 1.30 -16.42
N THR A 108 -9.84 0.71 -16.34
CA THR A 108 -10.20 -0.54 -17.04
C THR A 108 -10.44 -0.35 -18.54
N ASN A 109 -10.37 0.86 -19.07
CA ASN A 109 -10.64 1.12 -20.50
C ASN A 109 -9.45 0.89 -21.43
N ASP A 110 -8.24 0.75 -20.89
CA ASP A 110 -7.06 0.33 -21.65
C ASP A 110 -6.70 -1.10 -21.28
N GLY A 111 -7.40 -2.06 -21.89
CA GLY A 111 -7.25 -3.50 -21.62
C GLY A 111 -5.86 -4.08 -21.84
N ALA A 112 -4.90 -3.29 -22.33
CA ALA A 112 -3.52 -3.74 -22.56
C ALA A 112 -2.61 -3.60 -21.32
N ASN A 113 -2.88 -2.67 -20.39
CA ASN A 113 -2.00 -2.40 -19.23
C ASN A 113 -2.42 -3.15 -17.96
N TYR A 114 -3.65 -3.68 -17.92
CA TYR A 114 -4.18 -4.34 -16.72
C TYR A 114 -3.65 -5.77 -16.52
N GLU A 115 -3.36 -6.50 -17.58
CA GLU A 115 -2.92 -7.90 -17.50
C GLU A 115 -1.49 -8.08 -16.94
N TYR A 116 -0.71 -7.01 -16.85
CA TYR A 116 0.72 -7.08 -16.53
C TYR A 116 1.14 -6.32 -15.28
N SER A 117 0.25 -5.62 -14.60
CA SER A 117 0.59 -4.90 -13.37
C SER A 117 0.61 -5.83 -12.16
N VAL A 118 1.65 -5.75 -11.35
CA VAL A 118 1.79 -6.54 -10.12
C VAL A 118 1.11 -5.84 -8.93
N GLY A 119 1.02 -4.51 -8.92
CA GLY A 119 0.44 -3.70 -7.86
C GLY A 119 -1.01 -3.28 -8.13
N LEU A 120 -1.95 -4.22 -8.28
CA LEU A 120 -3.32 -3.95 -8.73
C LEU A 120 -4.30 -3.46 -7.66
N ASN A 121 -4.01 -3.70 -6.38
CA ASN A 121 -5.02 -3.57 -5.34
C ASN A 121 -5.09 -2.18 -4.69
N GLY A 122 -4.11 -1.29 -4.92
CA GLY A 122 -4.05 0.03 -4.27
C GLY A 122 -3.93 -0.06 -2.74
N LEU A 123 -3.37 -1.16 -2.23
CA LEU A 123 -3.23 -1.44 -0.81
C LEU A 123 -1.78 -1.38 -0.34
N GLY A 124 -0.84 -1.85 -1.15
CA GLY A 124 0.53 -2.11 -0.74
C GLY A 124 1.26 -0.88 -0.28
N LEU A 125 1.24 0.21 -1.06
CA LEU A 125 1.97 1.43 -0.73
C LEU A 125 1.44 2.09 0.55
N CYS A 126 0.14 2.31 0.63
CA CYS A 126 -0.50 2.92 1.81
C CYS A 126 -0.34 2.05 3.06
N SER A 127 -0.44 0.72 2.92
CA SER A 127 -0.38 -0.18 4.06
C SER A 127 1.02 -0.38 4.61
N THR A 128 2.05 -0.23 3.77
CA THR A 128 3.46 -0.41 4.16
C THR A 128 4.02 0.84 4.84
N GLN A 129 3.50 1.99 4.52
CA GLN A 129 3.88 3.25 5.14
C GLN A 129 3.30 3.35 6.56
#